data_79908623005e5855b72af50d4194d929
#
_entry.id   79908623005e5855b72af50d4194d929
#
_cell.length_a   1.000
_cell.length_b   1.000
_cell.length_c   1.000
_cell.angle_alpha   90.00
_cell.angle_beta   90.00
_cell.angle_gamma   90.00
#
_symmetry.space_group_name_H-M   'P 1'
#
loop_
_entity.id
_entity.type
_entity.pdbx_description
1 polymer ?
#
loop_
_entity_poly.entity_id
_entity_poly.type
_entity_poly.pdbx_seq_one_letter_code
_entity_poly.pdbx_strand_id
1 'polypeptide(L)'
;AAHTAQPDLARLTRSTCPYCGVGCGVVIESVGQQIVGVKGDPDHPANRGRLCTKGATLAQTAAAPIQRQTRLLQPLQRLQRGGPLTPLGWDAALDMAASKLGAIVCEHGPDALGIYVSGQLLTEDYYVFNKLAKGLLGTNNIDTNSRLCMSSAVAGYKLTLGADAPPGCYDDVD
;
A
#
# COMPACT_ATOMS: atom_id res chain seq x y z
N ALA A 1 39.94 6.69 -26.86
CA ALA A 1 38.58 6.66 -27.40
C ALA A 1 37.61 7.02 -26.29
N ALA A 2 37.04 8.26 -26.34
CA ALA A 2 36.03 8.70 -25.40
C ALA A 2 34.73 7.95 -25.72
N HIS A 3 34.25 7.13 -24.78
CA HIS A 3 32.89 6.60 -24.82
C HIS A 3 31.95 7.77 -24.67
N THR A 4 31.37 8.24 -25.76
CA THR A 4 30.20 9.11 -25.73
C THR A 4 29.04 8.26 -25.22
N ALA A 5 28.68 8.43 -23.94
CA ALA A 5 27.50 7.87 -23.41
C ALA A 5 26.30 8.42 -24.22
N GLN A 6 25.56 7.56 -24.90
CA GLN A 6 24.31 7.94 -25.54
C GLN A 6 23.39 8.51 -24.46
N PRO A 7 22.68 9.61 -24.71
CA PRO A 7 21.72 10.10 -23.74
C PRO A 7 20.66 9.03 -23.48
N ASP A 8 20.47 8.68 -22.22
CA ASP A 8 19.43 7.74 -21.81
C ASP A 8 18.08 8.27 -22.32
N LEU A 9 17.49 7.56 -23.27
CA LEU A 9 16.17 7.90 -23.80
C LEU A 9 15.12 7.74 -22.68
N ALA A 10 14.23 8.68 -22.59
CA ALA A 10 13.10 8.60 -21.67
C ALA A 10 12.25 7.35 -21.95
N ARG A 11 12.04 6.53 -20.93
CA ARG A 11 11.22 5.32 -21.00
C ARG A 11 9.87 5.59 -20.35
N LEU A 12 8.80 5.21 -21.03
CA LEU A 12 7.43 5.24 -20.50
C LEU A 12 7.04 3.84 -20.02
N THR A 13 6.59 3.74 -18.77
CA THR A 13 6.15 2.47 -18.18
C THR A 13 4.76 2.66 -17.57
N ARG A 14 3.81 1.81 -17.96
CA ARG A 14 2.48 1.76 -17.34
C ARG A 14 2.56 1.02 -16.01
N SER A 15 1.87 1.55 -15.00
CA SER A 15 1.83 0.99 -13.66
C SER A 15 0.54 1.40 -12.94
N THR A 16 0.36 0.93 -11.73
CA THR A 16 -0.75 1.32 -10.86
C THR A 16 -0.27 2.27 -9.77
N CYS A 17 -1.06 3.29 -9.47
CA CYS A 17 -0.79 4.23 -8.38
C CYS A 17 -0.82 3.49 -7.03
N PRO A 18 0.22 3.61 -6.18
CA PRO A 18 0.34 2.81 -4.95
C PRO A 18 -0.40 3.41 -3.74
N TYR A 19 -1.19 4.48 -3.90
CA TYR A 19 -1.70 5.22 -2.75
C TYR A 19 -3.01 4.71 -2.16
N CYS A 20 -3.91 4.15 -2.98
CA CYS A 20 -5.20 3.70 -2.47
C CYS A 20 -5.87 2.69 -3.40
N GLY A 21 -6.97 2.07 -2.92
CA GLY A 21 -7.72 1.05 -3.61
C GLY A 21 -8.47 1.48 -4.88
N VAL A 22 -8.45 2.78 -5.25
CA VAL A 22 -8.97 3.23 -6.56
C VAL A 22 -8.19 2.57 -7.70
N GLY A 23 -6.89 2.27 -7.47
CA GLY A 23 -6.08 1.56 -8.46
C GLY A 23 -5.86 2.36 -9.76
N CYS A 24 -5.72 3.67 -9.67
CA CYS A 24 -5.51 4.53 -10.85
C CYS A 24 -4.32 4.06 -11.68
N GLY A 25 -4.51 3.93 -12.98
CA GLY A 25 -3.42 3.71 -13.93
C GLY A 25 -2.55 4.96 -14.06
N VAL A 26 -1.24 4.76 -14.03
CA VAL A 26 -0.23 5.81 -14.22
C VAL A 26 0.74 5.43 -15.32
N VAL A 27 1.22 6.43 -16.03
CA VAL A 27 2.35 6.32 -16.96
C VAL A 27 3.54 7.01 -16.30
N ILE A 28 4.55 6.21 -15.96
CA ILE A 28 5.79 6.66 -15.34
C ILE A 28 6.80 6.95 -16.43
N GLU A 29 7.36 8.15 -16.41
CA GLU A 29 8.47 8.54 -17.27
C GLU A 29 9.76 8.45 -16.49
N SER A 30 10.73 7.69 -17.01
CA SER A 30 12.03 7.51 -16.37
C SER A 30 13.18 7.73 -17.33
N VAL A 31 14.29 8.26 -16.80
CA VAL A 31 15.58 8.39 -17.48
C VAL A 31 16.59 7.62 -16.65
N GLY A 32 17.15 6.56 -17.20
CA GLY A 32 17.93 5.59 -16.43
C GLY A 32 17.09 5.01 -15.27
N GLN A 33 17.54 5.19 -14.04
CA GLN A 33 16.82 4.76 -12.82
C GLN A 33 16.03 5.89 -12.14
N GLN A 34 15.96 7.06 -12.75
CA GLN A 34 15.26 8.20 -12.15
C GLN A 34 13.87 8.37 -12.75
N ILE A 35 12.87 8.50 -11.88
CA ILE A 35 11.53 8.91 -12.27
C ILE A 35 11.54 10.43 -12.46
N VAL A 36 11.28 10.88 -13.69
CA VAL A 36 11.28 12.30 -14.08
C VAL A 36 9.87 12.85 -14.24
N GLY A 37 8.87 11.97 -14.41
CA GLY A 37 7.48 12.38 -14.54
C GLY A 37 6.51 11.25 -14.25
N VAL A 38 5.28 11.61 -13.86
CA VAL A 38 4.15 10.69 -13.73
C VAL A 38 2.90 11.41 -14.23
N LYS A 39 2.12 10.73 -15.05
CA LYS A 39 0.80 11.19 -15.53
C LYS A 39 -0.20 10.06 -15.46
N GLY A 40 -1.49 10.40 -15.46
CA GLY A 40 -2.54 9.38 -15.51
C GLY A 40 -2.53 8.65 -16.86
N ASP A 41 -2.81 7.35 -16.83
CA ASP A 41 -2.98 6.54 -18.04
C ASP A 41 -4.38 6.78 -18.61
N PRO A 42 -4.51 7.37 -19.82
CA PRO A 42 -5.81 7.67 -20.41
C PRO A 42 -6.61 6.42 -20.78
N ASP A 43 -5.93 5.29 -21.00
CA ASP A 43 -6.57 4.03 -21.40
C ASP A 43 -7.00 3.18 -20.18
N HIS A 44 -6.63 3.61 -18.95
CA HIS A 44 -6.93 2.84 -17.75
C HIS A 44 -8.39 3.10 -17.28
N PRO A 45 -9.21 2.04 -17.08
CA PRO A 45 -10.63 2.18 -16.79
C PRO A 45 -10.95 2.89 -15.47
N ALA A 46 -10.09 2.77 -14.45
CA ALA A 46 -10.35 3.34 -13.14
C ALA A 46 -10.25 4.86 -13.09
N ASN A 47 -9.44 5.49 -13.94
CA ASN A 47 -9.17 6.93 -13.86
C ASN A 47 -9.14 7.68 -15.18
N ARG A 48 -9.10 6.98 -16.33
CA ARG A 48 -9.12 7.59 -17.67
C ARG A 48 -8.20 8.82 -17.79
N GLY A 49 -6.97 8.68 -17.33
CA GLY A 49 -5.96 9.74 -17.34
C GLY A 49 -6.03 10.75 -16.20
N ARG A 50 -7.05 10.74 -15.35
CA ARG A 50 -7.20 11.66 -14.24
C ARG A 50 -6.42 11.16 -13.01
N LEU A 51 -5.85 12.08 -12.24
CA LEU A 51 -5.16 11.78 -10.98
C LEU A 51 -5.58 12.80 -9.91
N CYS A 52 -5.71 12.33 -8.67
CA CYS A 52 -5.76 13.22 -7.52
C CYS A 52 -4.36 13.79 -7.22
N THR A 53 -4.27 14.75 -6.31
CA THR A 53 -3.00 15.39 -5.92
C THR A 53 -1.92 14.38 -5.53
N LYS A 54 -2.26 13.33 -4.78
CA LYS A 54 -1.30 12.28 -4.38
C LYS A 54 -0.70 11.55 -5.60
N GLY A 55 -1.55 11.13 -6.53
CA GLY A 55 -1.11 10.47 -7.76
C GLY A 55 -0.31 11.39 -8.68
N ALA A 56 -0.72 12.65 -8.80
CA ALA A 56 -0.03 13.65 -9.63
C ALA A 56 1.37 14.01 -9.08
N THR A 57 1.59 13.93 -7.77
CA THR A 57 2.89 14.21 -7.12
C THR A 57 3.73 12.96 -6.89
N LEU A 58 3.33 11.80 -7.41
CA LEU A 58 4.04 10.54 -7.19
C LEU A 58 5.51 10.58 -7.61
N ALA A 59 5.85 11.27 -8.71
CA ALA A 59 7.23 11.44 -9.15
C ALA A 59 8.11 12.10 -8.07
N GLN A 60 7.57 13.07 -7.35
CA GLN A 60 8.30 13.77 -6.28
C GLN A 60 8.52 12.87 -5.07
N THR A 61 7.47 12.16 -4.62
CA THR A 61 7.56 11.28 -3.45
C THR A 61 8.36 10.01 -3.73
N ALA A 62 8.42 9.56 -4.97
CA ALA A 62 9.22 8.40 -5.40
C ALA A 62 10.66 8.76 -5.77
N ALA A 63 11.01 10.04 -5.79
CA ALA A 63 12.37 10.47 -6.15
C ALA A 63 13.42 9.90 -5.19
N ALA A 64 14.46 9.27 -5.72
CA ALA A 64 15.49 8.59 -4.93
C ALA A 64 16.15 9.46 -3.85
N PRO A 65 16.46 10.76 -4.07
CA PRO A 65 16.99 11.61 -3.02
C PRO A 65 16.04 11.75 -1.82
N ILE A 66 14.74 11.96 -2.09
CA ILE A 66 13.72 12.09 -1.04
C ILE A 66 13.56 10.77 -0.28
N GLN A 67 13.49 9.64 -0.98
CA GLN A 67 13.39 8.32 -0.36
C GLN A 67 14.56 8.07 0.59
N ARG A 68 15.78 8.35 0.17
CA ARG A 68 17.00 8.14 0.98
C ARG A 68 17.05 9.02 2.23
N GLN A 69 16.46 10.21 2.19
CA GLN A 69 16.47 11.15 3.31
C GLN A 69 15.34 10.90 4.31
N THR A 70 14.20 10.40 3.86
CA THR A 70 12.97 10.38 4.66
C THR A 70 12.47 8.98 4.98
N ARG A 71 12.97 7.94 4.32
CA ARG A 71 12.48 6.56 4.47
C ARG A 71 13.56 5.66 5.06
N LEU A 72 13.12 4.68 5.85
CA LEU A 72 13.99 3.55 6.22
C LEU A 72 14.26 2.71 4.97
N LEU A 73 15.53 2.43 4.70
CA LEU A 73 15.95 1.67 3.51
C LEU A 73 16.21 0.20 3.81
N GLN A 74 16.17 -0.17 5.08
CA GLN A 74 16.37 -1.54 5.56
C GLN A 74 15.61 -1.76 6.86
N PRO A 75 15.29 -3.02 7.22
CA PRO A 75 14.71 -3.33 8.51
C PRO A 75 15.65 -2.93 9.65
N LEU A 76 15.05 -2.52 10.76
CA LEU A 76 15.77 -2.22 12.00
C LEU A 76 15.17 -3.07 13.12
N GLN A 77 16.03 -3.59 13.99
CA GLN A 77 15.61 -4.28 15.21
C GLN A 77 16.04 -3.55 16.47
N ARG A 78 15.32 -3.80 17.53
CA ARG A 78 15.68 -3.39 18.89
C ARG A 78 15.72 -4.61 19.79
N LEU A 79 16.87 -4.92 20.34
CA LEU A 79 17.05 -6.12 21.17
C LEU A 79 16.39 -5.95 22.55
N GLN A 80 16.34 -4.73 23.09
CA GLN A 80 15.73 -4.43 24.37
C GLN A 80 14.84 -3.19 24.26
N ARG A 81 13.74 -3.15 25.01
CA ARG A 81 12.85 -1.98 25.05
C ARG A 81 13.63 -0.72 25.47
N GLY A 82 13.54 0.34 24.68
CA GLY A 82 14.30 1.58 24.91
C GLY A 82 15.73 1.56 24.40
N GLY A 83 16.27 0.42 23.97
CA GLY A 83 17.61 0.30 23.39
C GLY A 83 17.72 0.91 21.98
N PRO A 84 18.94 0.97 21.43
CA PRO A 84 19.16 1.47 20.08
C PRO A 84 18.56 0.56 19.01
N LEU A 85 18.19 1.17 17.89
CA LEU A 85 17.82 0.44 16.68
C LEU A 85 19.09 0.06 15.91
N THR A 86 19.20 -1.21 15.52
CA THR A 86 20.30 -1.76 14.73
C THR A 86 19.80 -2.32 13.40
N PRO A 87 20.56 -2.13 12.31
CA PRO A 87 20.23 -2.69 11.02
C PRO A 87 20.11 -4.22 11.04
N LEU A 88 19.16 -4.74 10.26
CA LEU A 88 18.91 -6.16 10.09
C LEU A 88 18.64 -6.46 8.61
N GLY A 89 19.15 -7.57 8.09
CA GLY A 89 18.81 -8.02 6.73
C GLY A 89 17.34 -8.45 6.63
N TRP A 90 16.77 -8.38 5.42
CA TRP A 90 15.37 -8.73 5.18
C TRP A 90 15.03 -10.17 5.55
N ASP A 91 15.86 -11.14 5.18
CA ASP A 91 15.61 -12.55 5.48
C ASP A 91 15.54 -12.77 6.99
N ALA A 92 16.54 -12.27 7.73
CA ALA A 92 16.57 -12.38 9.18
C ALA A 92 15.39 -11.63 9.86
N ALA A 93 14.94 -10.51 9.29
CA ALA A 93 13.79 -9.78 9.80
C ALA A 93 12.48 -10.57 9.60
N LEU A 94 12.30 -11.17 8.44
CA LEU A 94 11.15 -12.00 8.12
C LEU A 94 11.12 -13.28 8.94
N ASP A 95 12.25 -13.98 9.08
CA ASP A 95 12.39 -15.18 9.90
C ASP A 95 12.09 -14.89 11.37
N MET A 96 12.60 -13.79 11.90
CA MET A 96 12.33 -13.37 13.26
C MET A 96 10.83 -13.04 13.47
N ALA A 97 10.21 -12.33 12.54
CA ALA A 97 8.79 -12.00 12.61
C ALA A 97 7.93 -13.28 12.53
N ALA A 98 8.19 -14.14 11.56
CA ALA A 98 7.47 -15.39 11.36
C ALA A 98 7.61 -16.32 12.58
N SER A 99 8.82 -16.47 13.12
CA SER A 99 9.06 -17.32 14.30
C SER A 99 8.33 -16.80 15.53
N LYS A 100 8.36 -15.48 15.80
CA LYS A 100 7.65 -14.89 16.95
C LYS A 100 6.14 -14.98 16.82
N LEU A 101 5.59 -14.66 15.65
CA LEU A 101 4.15 -14.77 15.42
C LEU A 101 3.69 -16.23 15.47
N GLY A 102 4.46 -17.15 14.88
CA GLY A 102 4.18 -18.58 14.94
C GLY A 102 4.20 -19.12 16.36
N ALA A 103 5.15 -18.71 17.20
CA ALA A 103 5.20 -19.10 18.61
C ALA A 103 3.94 -18.62 19.37
N ILE A 104 3.51 -17.37 19.16
CA ILE A 104 2.30 -16.82 19.79
C ILE A 104 1.06 -17.62 19.36
N VAL A 105 0.92 -17.92 18.08
CA VAL A 105 -0.22 -18.72 17.58
C VAL A 105 -0.18 -20.13 18.14
N CYS A 106 1.00 -20.75 18.23
CA CYS A 106 1.17 -22.09 18.75
C CYS A 106 0.82 -22.18 20.25
N GLU A 107 1.18 -21.17 21.03
CA GLU A 107 0.97 -21.12 22.49
C GLU A 107 -0.44 -20.66 22.87
N HIS A 108 -0.97 -19.64 22.17
CA HIS A 108 -2.19 -18.94 22.58
C HIS A 108 -3.34 -19.04 21.56
N GLY A 109 -3.12 -19.70 20.44
CA GLY A 109 -4.09 -19.83 19.34
C GLY A 109 -4.11 -18.61 18.38
N PRO A 110 -4.79 -18.76 17.23
CA PRO A 110 -4.80 -17.74 16.18
C PRO A 110 -5.44 -16.41 16.61
N ASP A 111 -6.39 -16.42 17.51
CA ASP A 111 -7.07 -15.21 17.98
C ASP A 111 -6.22 -14.34 18.94
N ALA A 112 -5.02 -14.81 19.31
CA ALA A 112 -4.03 -13.99 19.99
C ALA A 112 -3.36 -12.95 19.04
N LEU A 113 -3.54 -13.08 17.73
CA LEU A 113 -3.07 -12.11 16.74
C LEU A 113 -4.19 -11.19 16.29
N GLY A 114 -3.88 -9.91 16.23
CA GLY A 114 -4.71 -8.88 15.59
C GLY A 114 -3.95 -8.22 14.44
N ILE A 115 -4.61 -8.06 13.30
CA ILE A 115 -4.05 -7.40 12.12
C ILE A 115 -4.82 -6.10 11.87
N TYR A 116 -4.13 -4.97 11.97
CA TYR A 116 -4.69 -3.67 11.67
C TYR A 116 -4.07 -3.14 10.38
N VAL A 117 -4.87 -3.00 9.34
CA VAL A 117 -4.43 -2.52 8.02
C VAL A 117 -4.98 -1.12 7.73
N SER A 118 -4.38 -0.44 6.76
CA SER A 118 -4.86 0.88 6.33
C SER A 118 -6.12 0.77 5.49
N GLY A 119 -7.02 1.75 5.58
CA GLY A 119 -8.13 1.94 4.64
C GLY A 119 -7.70 2.43 3.25
N GLN A 120 -6.42 2.68 3.03
CA GLN A 120 -5.88 3.20 1.77
C GLN A 120 -4.89 2.23 1.11
N LEU A 121 -5.08 0.95 1.28
CA LEU A 121 -4.29 -0.08 0.59
C LEU A 121 -4.84 -0.33 -0.82
N LEU A 122 -4.01 -0.95 -1.67
CA LEU A 122 -4.45 -1.52 -2.93
C LEU A 122 -5.38 -2.72 -2.67
N THR A 123 -6.22 -3.04 -3.63
CA THR A 123 -7.12 -4.21 -3.54
C THR A 123 -6.34 -5.51 -3.33
N GLU A 124 -5.19 -5.63 -3.98
CA GLU A 124 -4.29 -6.77 -3.86
C GLU A 124 -3.73 -6.92 -2.44
N ASP A 125 -3.41 -5.81 -1.76
CA ASP A 125 -2.96 -5.83 -0.36
C ASP A 125 -4.06 -6.37 0.56
N TYR A 126 -5.31 -5.91 0.39
CA TYR A 126 -6.46 -6.42 1.15
C TYR A 126 -6.66 -7.92 0.92
N TYR A 127 -6.54 -8.36 -0.32
CA TYR A 127 -6.67 -9.78 -0.66
C TYR A 127 -5.62 -10.62 0.06
N VAL A 128 -4.35 -10.21 0.00
CA VAL A 128 -3.23 -10.94 0.64
C VAL A 128 -3.38 -10.97 2.16
N PHE A 129 -3.72 -9.83 2.79
CA PHE A 129 -3.93 -9.78 4.24
C PHE A 129 -5.13 -10.60 4.70
N ASN A 130 -6.25 -10.59 3.96
CA ASN A 130 -7.39 -11.45 4.26
C ASN A 130 -7.04 -12.93 4.12
N LYS A 131 -6.30 -13.30 3.08
CA LYS A 131 -5.83 -14.69 2.87
C LYS A 131 -4.90 -15.12 4.00
N LEU A 132 -3.98 -14.26 4.44
CA LEU A 132 -3.10 -14.52 5.57
C LEU A 132 -3.92 -14.72 6.86
N ALA A 133 -4.78 -13.76 7.22
CA ALA A 133 -5.53 -13.81 8.46
C ALA A 133 -6.51 -14.98 8.51
N LYS A 134 -7.41 -15.07 7.52
CA LYS A 134 -8.52 -16.04 7.55
C LYS A 134 -8.14 -17.39 7.00
N GLY A 135 -7.33 -17.44 5.95
CA GLY A 135 -6.99 -18.69 5.27
C GLY A 135 -5.80 -19.42 5.90
N LEU A 136 -4.78 -18.72 6.35
CA LEU A 136 -3.54 -19.31 6.86
C LEU A 136 -3.44 -19.30 8.38
N LEU A 137 -3.79 -18.17 9.03
CA LEU A 137 -3.75 -18.05 10.49
C LEU A 137 -5.04 -18.56 11.15
N GLY A 138 -6.18 -18.51 10.46
CA GLY A 138 -7.45 -18.98 10.99
C GLY A 138 -8.12 -18.01 11.96
N THR A 139 -7.86 -16.69 11.85
CA THR A 139 -8.48 -15.67 12.69
C THR A 139 -9.27 -14.65 11.88
N ASN A 140 -10.33 -14.10 12.48
CA ASN A 140 -11.09 -12.94 11.93
C ASN A 140 -10.63 -11.61 12.54
N ASN A 141 -9.58 -11.59 13.35
CA ASN A 141 -9.06 -10.38 13.99
C ASN A 141 -8.27 -9.50 13.01
N ILE A 142 -8.93 -9.09 11.94
CA ILE A 142 -8.39 -8.16 10.94
C ILE A 142 -9.40 -7.03 10.71
N ASP A 143 -8.93 -5.80 10.79
CA ASP A 143 -9.75 -4.62 10.50
C ASP A 143 -8.91 -3.43 10.04
N THR A 144 -9.58 -2.34 9.67
CA THR A 144 -8.96 -1.12 9.16
C THR A 144 -9.40 0.10 9.97
N ASN A 145 -8.72 1.23 9.76
CA ASN A 145 -9.14 2.52 10.32
C ASN A 145 -10.54 2.95 9.81
N SER A 146 -10.98 2.44 8.65
CA SER A 146 -12.32 2.72 8.11
C SER A 146 -13.44 2.21 9.03
N ARG A 147 -13.19 1.19 9.83
CA ARG A 147 -14.13 0.71 10.86
C ARG A 147 -14.53 1.86 11.81
N LEU A 148 -13.58 2.66 12.25
CA LEU A 148 -13.82 3.75 13.19
C LEU A 148 -14.35 5.01 12.50
N CYS A 149 -13.79 5.40 11.35
CA CYS A 149 -14.16 6.65 10.68
C CYS A 149 -15.50 6.57 9.94
N MET A 150 -15.91 5.38 9.47
CA MET A 150 -17.12 5.16 8.68
C MET A 150 -18.24 4.44 9.42
N SER A 151 -18.06 4.04 10.68
CA SER A 151 -19.03 3.23 11.40
C SER A 151 -20.41 3.89 11.52
N SER A 152 -20.48 5.19 11.76
CA SER A 152 -21.75 5.94 11.80
C SER A 152 -22.44 6.01 10.44
N ALA A 153 -21.68 6.20 9.35
CA ALA A 153 -22.22 6.20 8.00
C ALA A 153 -22.76 4.82 7.61
N VAL A 154 -21.99 3.75 7.91
CA VAL A 154 -22.43 2.36 7.70
C VAL A 154 -23.72 2.05 8.48
N ALA A 155 -23.79 2.46 9.75
CA ALA A 155 -25.01 2.31 10.56
C ALA A 155 -26.19 3.07 9.93
N GLY A 156 -25.97 4.31 9.49
CA GLY A 156 -26.97 5.13 8.80
C GLY A 156 -27.48 4.45 7.54
N TYR A 157 -26.61 3.98 6.66
CA TYR A 157 -27.00 3.26 5.43
C TYR A 157 -27.80 1.99 5.72
N LYS A 158 -27.38 1.19 6.70
CA LYS A 158 -28.09 -0.03 7.08
C LYS A 158 -29.46 0.25 7.64
N LEU A 159 -29.59 1.30 8.47
CA LEU A 159 -30.88 1.69 9.06
C LEU A 159 -31.86 2.30 8.05
N THR A 160 -31.37 3.05 7.07
CA THR A 160 -32.22 3.78 6.11
C THR A 160 -32.41 3.05 4.80
N LEU A 161 -31.39 2.37 4.29
CA LEU A 161 -31.38 1.72 2.97
C LEU A 161 -31.37 0.20 3.07
N GLY A 162 -31.16 -0.37 4.25
CA GLY A 162 -31.07 -1.82 4.47
C GLY A 162 -29.74 -2.45 4.08
N ALA A 163 -28.80 -1.69 3.50
CA ALA A 163 -27.51 -2.17 3.05
C ALA A 163 -26.40 -1.15 3.28
N ASP A 164 -25.17 -1.63 3.41
CA ASP A 164 -23.97 -0.81 3.42
C ASP A 164 -23.48 -0.57 1.98
N ALA A 165 -24.21 0.26 1.25
CA ALA A 165 -23.90 0.62 -0.13
C ALA A 165 -24.30 2.07 -0.41
N PRO A 166 -23.44 2.86 -1.09
CA PRO A 166 -23.83 4.18 -1.57
C PRO A 166 -24.98 4.05 -2.59
N PRO A 167 -26.00 4.93 -2.54
CA PRO A 167 -27.19 4.83 -3.38
C PRO A 167 -27.00 5.28 -4.84
N GLY A 168 -25.86 5.88 -5.18
CA GLY A 168 -25.56 6.39 -6.51
C GLY A 168 -24.16 6.05 -6.99
N CYS A 169 -23.89 6.25 -8.28
CA CYS A 169 -22.59 6.15 -8.88
C CYS A 169 -22.22 7.44 -9.63
N TYR A 170 -20.95 7.58 -10.03
CA TYR A 170 -20.49 8.78 -10.72
C TYR A 170 -21.07 8.94 -12.14
N ASP A 171 -21.57 7.85 -12.72
CA ASP A 171 -22.23 7.90 -14.03
C ASP A 171 -23.66 8.51 -13.95
N ASP A 172 -24.23 8.61 -12.74
CA ASP A 172 -25.52 9.23 -12.46
C ASP A 172 -25.41 10.74 -12.18
N VAL A 173 -24.21 11.32 -12.24
CA VAL A 173 -23.96 12.75 -11.98
C VAL A 173 -23.92 13.49 -13.30
N ASP A 174 -24.91 14.38 -13.52
CA ASP A 174 -25.01 15.30 -14.67
C ASP A 174 -24.01 16.47 -14.55
#